data_0c6c59dd56c6962a3812ea63aaf07bb6
#
_entry.id   0c6c59dd56c6962a3812ea63aaf07bb6
#
_cell.length_a   1.000
_cell.length_b   1.000
_cell.length_c   1.000
_cell.angle_alpha   90.00
_cell.angle_beta   90.00
_cell.angle_gamma   90.00
#
_symmetry.space_group_name_H-M   'P 1'
#
loop_
_entity.id
_entity.type
_entity.pdbx_description
1 polymer ?
#
loop_
_entity_poly.entity_id
_entity_poly.type
_entity_poly.pdbx_seq_one_letter_code
_entity_poly.pdbx_strand_id
1 'polypeptide(L)'
;MLPRLLRRRAHRRETPAPARRRTRPAALAVLGAATLVLVGACADAGTGDQPQAAQNPPDLAQFYDQQLQWGPCADYAPTADDAQTYADPQFDCTRVTVPQDYARPGDGKTMQIALLRKKATGAKIGSLFADPGGPGASGTSFVARQASTWATNGLGDRFDLVGFDPRGTGASQPRIQCLTDAENDEERTKVFADPSPAGVAAAEADSRQFAERCTQRTGADVLANVGTRDVAKDMDVMRAAVGDQKMTYAGFSYGTELGTAYAEAFPQNVRALLLDGAIDPTQSTIDSTVKQNAGFQLAFDNFAKDCTSRPGCPLGTDPATATQAFQTVMRPLIDTPAQVSDGRVLSFSDAQTGVSQALYVSQLWPALQQGISQVANGNGDLLMRLADLYHERDDQGRYSNMLQAFQSISCVNQPALKEPSEALELATRADEAAPFRSTGRGPVGARDACAFWPVPPTSEPHTPKVDGLPPVVVVSVTGDPATPYQAGVDLAQQLNGSLIAVNGNQHTASLQGDACTDTLAIDYLVNLTLPPQGAECTLAPS
;
A
#
# COMPACT_ATOMS: atom_id res chain seq x y z
N MET A 1 1.55 -12.77 22.47
CA MET A 1 0.93 -13.28 23.73
C MET A 1 1.12 -12.24 24.82
N LEU A 2 0.09 -11.48 25.14
CA LEU A 2 0.05 -10.65 26.34
C LEU A 2 -1.11 -11.14 27.22
N PRO A 3 -0.99 -11.20 28.54
CA PRO A 3 -1.99 -11.81 29.40
C PRO A 3 -3.20 -10.91 29.66
N ARG A 4 -4.38 -11.53 29.56
CA ARG A 4 -5.67 -10.95 29.97
C ARG A 4 -5.72 -10.77 31.49
N LEU A 5 -5.96 -9.56 31.96
CA LEU A 5 -6.40 -9.29 33.32
C LEU A 5 -7.91 -9.08 33.35
N LEU A 6 -8.59 -9.99 34.05
CA LEU A 6 -10.01 -10.00 34.38
C LEU A 6 -10.35 -8.83 35.34
N ARG A 7 -11.36 -8.05 34.99
CA ARG A 7 -12.17 -7.32 35.97
C ARG A 7 -13.64 -7.62 35.78
N ARG A 8 -14.17 -8.40 36.71
CA ARG A 8 -15.61 -8.55 36.97
C ARG A 8 -16.16 -7.21 37.49
N ARG A 9 -17.28 -6.74 36.97
CA ARG A 9 -18.20 -5.86 37.68
C ARG A 9 -19.64 -6.27 37.47
N ALA A 10 -20.41 -6.14 38.55
CA ALA A 10 -21.67 -6.71 38.91
C ALA A 10 -22.86 -6.15 38.11
N HIS A 11 -23.87 -7.01 37.99
CA HIS A 11 -25.23 -6.71 37.53
C HIS A 11 -25.94 -5.66 38.40
N ARG A 12 -26.57 -4.68 37.79
CA ARG A 12 -27.82 -4.06 38.30
C ARG A 12 -28.92 -4.20 37.25
N ARG A 13 -30.00 -4.84 37.68
CA ARG A 13 -31.27 -4.91 36.97
C ARG A 13 -32.02 -3.62 37.22
N GLU A 14 -32.58 -3.01 36.20
CA GLU A 14 -33.68 -2.08 36.32
C GLU A 14 -34.78 -2.43 35.32
N THR A 15 -35.99 -2.42 35.81
CA THR A 15 -37.25 -2.83 35.22
C THR A 15 -37.90 -1.75 34.34
N PRO A 16 -38.80 -2.11 33.40
CA PRO A 16 -39.37 -1.17 32.42
C PRO A 16 -40.68 -0.52 32.91
N ALA A 17 -40.94 0.70 32.49
CA ALA A 17 -42.21 1.40 32.66
C ALA A 17 -42.91 1.65 31.31
N PRO A 18 -44.24 1.86 31.29
CA PRO A 18 -45.13 1.39 30.23
C PRO A 18 -45.45 2.38 29.12
N ALA A 19 -45.96 1.82 28.03
CA ALA A 19 -46.43 2.45 26.81
C ALA A 19 -47.62 3.43 27.01
N ARG A 20 -47.59 4.58 26.32
CA ARG A 20 -48.76 5.41 26.07
C ARG A 20 -49.16 5.37 24.59
N ARG A 21 -50.36 4.79 24.37
CA ARG A 21 -51.12 4.90 23.11
C ARG A 21 -51.57 6.35 22.91
N ARG A 22 -51.46 6.87 21.72
CA ARG A 22 -52.32 7.94 21.22
C ARG A 22 -52.80 7.68 19.80
N THR A 23 -54.06 7.88 19.65
CA THR A 23 -55.05 7.62 18.63
C THR A 23 -54.90 8.50 17.38
N ARG A 24 -55.27 7.89 16.25
CA ARG A 24 -55.55 8.55 14.95
C ARG A 24 -56.85 9.33 15.01
N PRO A 25 -57.03 10.32 14.10
CA PRO A 25 -58.28 10.34 13.32
C PRO A 25 -58.02 10.32 11.80
N ALA A 26 -58.99 9.72 11.13
CA ALA A 26 -59.18 9.65 9.69
C ALA A 26 -59.96 10.89 9.20
N ALA A 27 -59.69 11.31 7.97
CA ALA A 27 -60.63 12.14 7.19
C ALA A 27 -60.37 11.89 5.69
N LEU A 28 -61.31 11.36 5.12
CA LEU A 28 -62.17 11.45 3.96
C LEU A 28 -61.58 12.01 2.65
N ALA A 29 -61.83 11.19 1.63
CA ALA A 29 -61.69 11.44 0.21
C ALA A 29 -62.75 12.43 -0.33
N VAL A 30 -62.36 13.23 -1.32
CA VAL A 30 -63.30 13.83 -2.27
C VAL A 30 -62.76 13.61 -3.69
N LEU A 31 -63.58 12.90 -4.49
CA LEU A 31 -63.41 12.78 -5.95
C LEU A 31 -63.87 14.09 -6.62
N GLY A 32 -63.11 14.53 -7.60
CA GLY A 32 -63.54 15.56 -8.54
C GLY A 32 -63.00 15.22 -9.95
N ALA A 33 -63.90 14.74 -10.80
CA ALA A 33 -63.65 14.55 -12.21
C ALA A 33 -63.84 15.88 -12.96
N ALA A 34 -62.96 16.26 -13.85
CA ALA A 34 -63.20 17.25 -14.87
C ALA A 34 -62.38 16.92 -16.15
N THR A 35 -63.11 17.01 -17.23
CA THR A 35 -62.90 16.56 -18.60
C THR A 35 -61.91 17.40 -19.38
N LEU A 36 -61.37 16.73 -20.43
CA LEU A 36 -60.48 17.15 -21.52
C LEU A 36 -60.85 18.49 -22.18
N VAL A 37 -59.77 19.21 -22.55
CA VAL A 37 -59.70 19.95 -23.85
C VAL A 37 -58.28 19.78 -24.41
N LEU A 38 -58.20 19.18 -25.58
CA LEU A 38 -57.01 19.16 -26.45
C LEU A 38 -56.82 20.52 -27.11
N VAL A 39 -55.68 21.15 -26.89
CA VAL A 39 -55.14 22.15 -27.82
C VAL A 39 -53.67 21.80 -28.06
N GLY A 40 -53.35 21.44 -29.28
CA GLY A 40 -51.96 21.18 -29.73
C GLY A 40 -51.21 22.52 -29.86
N ALA A 41 -50.03 22.55 -29.25
CA ALA A 41 -48.99 23.51 -29.60
C ALA A 41 -47.67 22.73 -29.58
N CYS A 42 -47.05 22.64 -30.76
CA CYS A 42 -45.64 22.18 -30.89
C CYS A 42 -44.76 23.19 -30.15
N ALA A 43 -44.13 22.75 -29.09
CA ALA A 43 -42.98 23.44 -28.49
C ALA A 43 -41.81 22.44 -28.46
N ASP A 44 -40.75 22.82 -29.14
CA ASP A 44 -39.45 22.14 -29.08
C ASP A 44 -39.04 21.92 -27.61
N ALA A 45 -39.14 20.69 -27.14
CA ALA A 45 -38.53 20.28 -25.89
C ALA A 45 -37.03 20.05 -26.18
N GLY A 46 -36.20 21.01 -25.79
CA GLY A 46 -34.78 20.82 -25.68
C GLY A 46 -34.49 19.56 -24.87
N THR A 47 -33.92 18.57 -25.52
CA THR A 47 -33.36 17.39 -24.89
C THR A 47 -32.26 17.86 -23.96
N GLY A 48 -32.55 17.93 -22.66
CA GLY A 48 -31.51 18.04 -21.65
C GLY A 48 -30.57 16.85 -21.82
N ASP A 49 -29.32 17.13 -22.11
CA ASP A 49 -28.24 16.16 -22.10
C ASP A 49 -28.20 15.48 -20.72
N GLN A 50 -28.77 14.30 -20.62
CA GLN A 50 -28.41 13.39 -19.56
C GLN A 50 -26.96 12.96 -19.84
N PRO A 51 -26.06 13.01 -18.84
CA PRO A 51 -24.72 12.50 -19.04
C PRO A 51 -24.81 11.04 -19.50
N GLN A 52 -24.46 10.77 -20.75
CA GLN A 52 -24.34 9.41 -21.24
C GLN A 52 -23.33 8.68 -20.34
N ALA A 53 -23.77 7.61 -19.69
CA ALA A 53 -22.85 6.69 -19.03
C ALA A 53 -21.78 6.29 -20.08
N ALA A 54 -20.51 6.43 -19.71
CA ALA A 54 -19.39 6.06 -20.57
C ALA A 54 -19.62 4.61 -21.03
N GLN A 55 -19.81 4.42 -22.36
CA GLN A 55 -20.01 3.08 -22.91
C GLN A 55 -18.68 2.33 -22.81
N ASN A 56 -18.69 1.16 -22.18
CA ASN A 56 -17.54 0.27 -22.11
C ASN A 56 -17.05 -0.06 -23.53
N PRO A 57 -15.72 -0.15 -23.78
CA PRO A 57 -15.21 -0.60 -25.07
C PRO A 57 -15.83 -1.95 -25.45
N PRO A 58 -16.36 -2.13 -26.69
CA PRO A 58 -17.10 -3.34 -27.05
C PRO A 58 -16.33 -4.65 -26.88
N ASP A 59 -15.03 -4.64 -27.07
CA ASP A 59 -14.11 -5.76 -26.89
C ASP A 59 -13.80 -6.08 -25.43
N LEU A 60 -14.09 -5.16 -24.49
CA LEU A 60 -13.96 -5.35 -23.05
C LEU A 60 -15.30 -5.63 -22.36
N ALA A 61 -16.45 -5.58 -23.05
CA ALA A 61 -17.77 -5.72 -22.45
C ALA A 61 -17.91 -6.96 -21.55
N GLN A 62 -17.37 -8.11 -21.96
CA GLN A 62 -17.41 -9.35 -21.19
C GLN A 62 -16.76 -9.24 -19.81
N PHE A 63 -15.76 -8.35 -19.64
CA PHE A 63 -15.07 -8.13 -18.37
C PHE A 63 -15.82 -7.14 -17.50
N TYR A 64 -16.44 -6.13 -18.08
CA TYR A 64 -17.23 -5.14 -17.37
C TYR A 64 -18.61 -5.64 -16.93
N ASP A 65 -19.24 -6.51 -17.72
CA ASP A 65 -20.61 -7.01 -17.49
C ASP A 65 -20.64 -8.31 -16.69
N GLN A 66 -19.48 -8.79 -16.19
CA GLN A 66 -19.38 -10.03 -15.44
C GLN A 66 -20.15 -9.97 -14.13
N GLN A 67 -20.78 -11.10 -13.76
CA GLN A 67 -21.51 -11.25 -12.50
C GLN A 67 -20.63 -11.92 -11.45
N LEU A 68 -20.31 -11.22 -10.38
CA LEU A 68 -19.43 -11.72 -9.32
C LEU A 68 -20.14 -12.74 -8.43
N GLN A 69 -19.46 -13.85 -8.18
CA GLN A 69 -19.90 -14.87 -7.24
C GLN A 69 -19.14 -14.71 -5.93
N TRP A 70 -19.77 -14.07 -4.95
CA TRP A 70 -19.20 -13.88 -3.62
C TRP A 70 -19.40 -15.11 -2.75
N GLY A 71 -18.36 -15.51 -2.02
CA GLY A 71 -18.35 -16.68 -1.15
C GLY A 71 -17.38 -16.54 0.02
N PRO A 72 -17.16 -17.64 0.78
CA PRO A 72 -16.21 -17.65 1.90
C PRO A 72 -14.79 -17.30 1.46
N CYS A 73 -14.02 -16.68 2.37
CA CYS A 73 -12.67 -16.19 2.07
C CYS A 73 -11.53 -17.18 2.38
N ALA A 74 -11.82 -18.38 2.88
CA ALA A 74 -10.78 -19.30 3.34
C ALA A 74 -9.67 -19.60 2.31
N ASP A 75 -10.05 -19.72 1.01
CA ASP A 75 -9.12 -20.03 -0.08
C ASP A 75 -8.40 -18.77 -0.64
N TYR A 76 -8.59 -17.62 -0.02
CA TYR A 76 -8.01 -16.35 -0.45
C TYR A 76 -6.95 -15.82 0.51
N ALA A 77 -6.71 -16.49 1.65
CA ALA A 77 -5.72 -16.02 2.62
C ALA A 77 -4.30 -16.11 2.03
N PRO A 78 -3.59 -14.97 1.88
CA PRO A 78 -2.24 -14.96 1.29
C PRO A 78 -1.21 -15.64 2.18
N THR A 79 -1.41 -15.57 3.50
CA THR A 79 -0.55 -16.16 4.52
C THR A 79 -1.35 -17.01 5.51
N ALA A 80 -0.65 -17.81 6.32
CA ALA A 80 -1.31 -18.57 7.39
C ALA A 80 -1.88 -17.68 8.49
N ASP A 81 -1.24 -16.55 8.74
CA ASP A 81 -1.69 -15.58 9.75
C ASP A 81 -2.99 -14.90 9.33
N ASP A 82 -3.18 -14.67 8.02
CA ASP A 82 -4.42 -14.13 7.49
C ASP A 82 -5.57 -15.15 7.55
N ALA A 83 -5.28 -16.46 7.54
CA ALA A 83 -6.30 -17.51 7.47
C ALA A 83 -7.34 -17.42 8.60
N GLN A 84 -6.92 -17.04 9.82
CA GLN A 84 -7.85 -16.86 10.94
C GLN A 84 -8.78 -15.66 10.72
N THR A 85 -8.27 -14.55 10.21
CA THR A 85 -9.05 -13.35 9.90
C THR A 85 -10.04 -13.63 8.77
N TYR A 86 -9.61 -14.35 7.74
CA TYR A 86 -10.43 -14.69 6.58
C TYR A 86 -11.51 -15.74 6.87
N ALA A 87 -11.42 -16.47 7.98
CA ALA A 87 -12.48 -17.35 8.43
C ALA A 87 -13.67 -16.61 9.06
N ASP A 88 -13.56 -15.30 9.30
CA ASP A 88 -14.65 -14.49 9.85
C ASP A 88 -15.78 -14.34 8.79
N PRO A 89 -17.03 -14.75 9.12
CA PRO A 89 -18.15 -14.73 8.18
C PRO A 89 -18.61 -13.30 7.80
N GLN A 90 -18.04 -12.25 8.40
CA GLN A 90 -18.30 -10.88 7.97
C GLN A 90 -17.67 -10.56 6.60
N PHE A 91 -16.73 -11.37 6.13
CA PHE A 91 -16.05 -11.19 4.85
C PHE A 91 -16.61 -12.10 3.78
N ASP A 92 -16.81 -11.53 2.60
CA ASP A 92 -17.08 -12.24 1.36
C ASP A 92 -15.88 -12.06 0.41
N CYS A 93 -15.49 -13.10 -0.31
CA CYS A 93 -14.43 -13.05 -1.31
C CYS A 93 -14.91 -13.47 -2.70
N THR A 94 -14.24 -12.98 -3.72
CA THR A 94 -14.49 -13.33 -5.13
C THR A 94 -13.24 -13.09 -5.97
N ARG A 95 -13.28 -13.49 -7.24
CA ARG A 95 -12.30 -13.08 -8.25
C ARG A 95 -12.99 -12.37 -9.40
N VAL A 96 -12.38 -11.27 -9.83
CA VAL A 96 -12.75 -10.53 -11.04
C VAL A 96 -11.85 -11.00 -12.16
N THR A 97 -12.45 -11.42 -13.27
CA THR A 97 -11.72 -11.79 -14.50
C THR A 97 -11.36 -10.52 -15.27
N VAL A 98 -10.09 -10.39 -15.64
CA VAL A 98 -9.58 -9.29 -16.47
C VAL A 98 -8.73 -9.86 -17.61
N PRO A 99 -8.56 -9.15 -18.74
CA PRO A 99 -7.62 -9.62 -19.76
C PRO A 99 -6.19 -9.61 -19.22
N GLN A 100 -5.38 -10.61 -19.59
CA GLN A 100 -3.96 -10.58 -19.26
C GLN A 100 -3.29 -9.38 -19.93
N ASP A 101 -3.58 -9.13 -21.20
CA ASP A 101 -3.06 -8.02 -21.99
C ASP A 101 -4.23 -7.18 -22.50
N TYR A 102 -4.36 -5.96 -22.01
CA TYR A 102 -5.40 -5.01 -22.45
C TYR A 102 -5.26 -4.54 -23.90
N ALA A 103 -4.10 -4.74 -24.53
CA ALA A 103 -3.94 -4.50 -25.97
C ALA A 103 -4.53 -5.64 -26.81
N ARG A 104 -4.77 -6.82 -26.22
CA ARG A 104 -5.29 -8.01 -26.90
C ARG A 104 -6.37 -8.72 -26.05
N PRO A 105 -7.45 -8.04 -25.65
CA PRO A 105 -8.43 -8.57 -24.70
C PRO A 105 -9.18 -9.81 -25.22
N GLY A 106 -9.15 -10.05 -26.53
CA GLY A 106 -9.80 -11.19 -27.19
C GLY A 106 -8.90 -12.40 -27.43
N ASP A 107 -7.65 -12.43 -26.95
CA ASP A 107 -6.73 -13.56 -27.15
C ASP A 107 -6.99 -14.78 -26.26
N GLY A 108 -7.96 -14.67 -25.35
CA GLY A 108 -8.39 -15.73 -24.44
C GLY A 108 -7.51 -15.87 -23.19
N LYS A 109 -6.43 -15.11 -23.05
CA LYS A 109 -5.61 -15.09 -21.85
C LYS A 109 -6.20 -14.11 -20.83
N THR A 110 -6.40 -14.58 -19.61
CA THR A 110 -7.01 -13.78 -18.53
C THR A 110 -6.21 -13.86 -17.25
N MET A 111 -6.43 -12.87 -16.39
CA MET A 111 -6.02 -12.88 -14.98
C MET A 111 -7.26 -12.85 -14.08
N GLN A 112 -7.10 -13.30 -12.83
CA GLN A 112 -8.14 -13.35 -11.82
C GLN A 112 -7.72 -12.47 -10.64
N ILE A 113 -8.36 -11.33 -10.49
CA ILE A 113 -8.07 -10.37 -9.42
C ILE A 113 -8.88 -10.76 -8.18
N ALA A 114 -8.20 -11.07 -7.08
CA ALA A 114 -8.84 -11.42 -5.83
C ALA A 114 -9.38 -10.17 -5.13
N LEU A 115 -10.63 -10.24 -4.68
CA LEU A 115 -11.30 -9.24 -3.87
C LEU A 115 -11.78 -9.84 -2.55
N LEU A 116 -11.61 -9.10 -1.47
CA LEU A 116 -12.27 -9.32 -0.19
C LEU A 116 -13.19 -8.13 0.09
N ARG A 117 -14.40 -8.41 0.57
CA ARG A 117 -15.37 -7.38 0.91
C ARG A 117 -15.93 -7.57 2.32
N LYS A 118 -16.05 -6.46 3.07
CA LYS A 118 -16.96 -6.35 4.21
C LYS A 118 -18.11 -5.45 3.82
N LYS A 119 -19.34 -5.95 3.90
CA LYS A 119 -20.54 -5.18 3.52
C LYS A 119 -20.78 -4.02 4.46
N ALA A 120 -21.32 -2.93 3.91
CA ALA A 120 -21.80 -1.79 4.67
C ALA A 120 -22.89 -2.21 5.66
N THR A 121 -22.86 -1.62 6.87
CA THR A 121 -23.84 -1.90 7.93
C THR A 121 -24.99 -0.89 7.97
N GLY A 122 -24.88 0.22 7.24
CA GLY A 122 -25.86 1.30 7.20
C GLY A 122 -26.31 1.67 5.78
N ALA A 123 -26.55 2.95 5.53
CA ALA A 123 -27.00 3.45 4.22
C ALA A 123 -25.80 3.54 3.24
N LYS A 124 -25.59 2.47 2.52
CA LYS A 124 -24.49 2.34 1.53
C LYS A 124 -24.56 3.44 0.46
N ILE A 125 -23.43 4.06 0.17
CA ILE A 125 -23.25 5.05 -0.92
C ILE A 125 -22.34 4.54 -2.04
N GLY A 126 -21.68 3.39 -1.88
CA GLY A 126 -20.78 2.74 -2.84
C GLY A 126 -19.81 1.81 -2.15
N SER A 127 -18.76 1.42 -2.87
CA SER A 127 -17.65 0.66 -2.31
C SER A 127 -16.44 1.58 -2.10
N LEU A 128 -15.71 1.42 -1.00
CA LEU A 128 -14.40 2.01 -0.76
C LEU A 128 -13.35 0.95 -1.08
N PHE A 129 -12.69 1.12 -2.21
CA PHE A 129 -11.53 0.31 -2.56
C PHE A 129 -10.29 0.82 -1.84
N ALA A 130 -9.44 -0.09 -1.36
CA ALA A 130 -8.20 0.30 -0.71
C ALA A 130 -7.03 -0.60 -1.11
N ASP A 131 -5.85 0.03 -1.24
CA ASP A 131 -4.59 -0.62 -1.54
C ASP A 131 -3.48 -0.08 -0.63
N PRO A 132 -2.74 -0.94 0.10
CA PRO A 132 -1.69 -0.55 1.03
C PRO A 132 -0.39 -0.13 0.34
N GLY A 133 -0.21 -0.47 -0.91
CA GLY A 133 1.00 -0.20 -1.67
C GLY A 133 2.01 -1.34 -1.71
N GLY A 134 3.20 -1.05 -1.38
CA GLY A 134 4.39 -1.89 -1.58
C GLY A 134 5.26 -1.34 -2.71
N PRO A 135 5.08 -1.70 -4.01
CA PRO A 135 4.06 -2.59 -4.61
C PRO A 135 4.11 -4.03 -4.12
N GLY A 136 3.05 -4.78 -4.36
CA GLY A 136 3.00 -6.22 -4.05
C GLY A 136 2.42 -6.60 -2.69
N ALA A 137 2.08 -5.64 -1.82
CA ALA A 137 1.36 -5.95 -0.60
C ALA A 137 -0.11 -6.31 -0.89
N SER A 138 -0.67 -7.25 -0.10
CA SER A 138 -2.04 -7.71 -0.29
C SER A 138 -3.05 -6.69 0.21
N GLY A 139 -3.87 -6.16 -0.71
CA GLY A 139 -4.97 -5.26 -0.36
C GLY A 139 -6.12 -5.98 0.33
N THR A 140 -6.34 -7.26 0.03
CA THR A 140 -7.34 -8.08 0.72
C THR A 140 -6.97 -8.27 2.20
N SER A 141 -5.70 -8.56 2.52
CA SER A 141 -5.21 -8.65 3.90
C SER A 141 -5.26 -7.30 4.61
N PHE A 142 -4.90 -6.22 3.91
CA PHE A 142 -4.95 -4.88 4.47
C PHE A 142 -6.36 -4.51 4.93
N VAL A 143 -7.36 -4.63 4.05
CA VAL A 143 -8.75 -4.30 4.38
C VAL A 143 -9.30 -5.23 5.47
N ALA A 144 -8.98 -6.52 5.44
CA ALA A 144 -9.39 -7.45 6.48
C ALA A 144 -8.90 -7.02 7.88
N ARG A 145 -7.65 -6.56 7.99
CA ARG A 145 -7.07 -6.03 9.25
C ARG A 145 -7.66 -4.69 9.67
N GLN A 146 -7.95 -3.80 8.72
CA GLN A 146 -8.50 -2.47 9.00
C GLN A 146 -10.01 -2.46 9.22
N ALA A 147 -10.71 -3.52 8.86
CA ALA A 147 -12.17 -3.59 8.84
C ALA A 147 -12.84 -3.26 10.18
N SER A 148 -12.21 -3.59 11.31
CA SER A 148 -12.73 -3.26 12.66
C SER A 148 -12.59 -1.77 12.97
N THR A 149 -11.47 -1.15 12.63
CA THR A 149 -11.22 0.29 12.81
C THR A 149 -12.19 1.09 11.95
N TRP A 150 -12.32 0.73 10.67
CA TRP A 150 -13.19 1.42 9.72
C TRP A 150 -14.68 1.20 9.97
N ALA A 151 -15.05 0.13 10.69
CA ALA A 151 -16.43 -0.06 11.16
C ALA A 151 -16.81 0.92 12.29
N THR A 152 -15.84 1.34 13.12
CA THR A 152 -16.08 2.21 14.28
C THR A 152 -15.97 3.69 13.96
N ASN A 153 -15.31 4.06 12.85
CA ASN A 153 -15.13 5.46 12.44
C ASN A 153 -16.18 5.96 11.43
N GLY A 154 -17.18 5.13 11.11
CA GLY A 154 -18.30 5.50 10.23
C GLY A 154 -18.13 5.17 8.75
N LEU A 155 -16.95 4.74 8.29
CA LEU A 155 -16.74 4.29 6.90
C LEU A 155 -17.53 3.02 6.60
N GLY A 156 -17.47 2.03 7.50
CA GLY A 156 -18.18 0.76 7.36
C GLY A 156 -19.71 0.85 7.38
N ASP A 157 -20.29 1.99 7.78
CA ASP A 157 -21.73 2.23 7.66
C ASP A 157 -22.11 2.73 6.26
N ARG A 158 -21.18 3.35 5.56
CA ARG A 158 -21.42 4.05 4.30
C ARG A 158 -20.88 3.35 3.08
N PHE A 159 -19.88 2.50 3.24
CA PHE A 159 -19.23 1.79 2.13
C PHE A 159 -19.18 0.29 2.38
N ASP A 160 -19.33 -0.49 1.31
CA ASP A 160 -18.70 -1.79 1.28
C ASP A 160 -17.17 -1.55 1.29
N LEU A 161 -16.46 -2.10 2.27
CA LEU A 161 -15.01 -1.99 2.36
C LEU A 161 -14.40 -3.08 1.49
N VAL A 162 -13.67 -2.70 0.44
CA VAL A 162 -13.15 -3.64 -0.56
C VAL A 162 -11.64 -3.55 -0.63
N GLY A 163 -10.97 -4.65 -0.29
CA GLY A 163 -9.55 -4.87 -0.59
C GLY A 163 -9.40 -5.69 -1.85
N PHE A 164 -8.39 -5.40 -2.63
CA PHE A 164 -8.04 -6.21 -3.79
C PHE A 164 -6.54 -6.49 -3.82
N ASP A 165 -6.18 -7.65 -4.33
CA ASP A 165 -4.79 -7.99 -4.59
C ASP A 165 -4.50 -7.65 -6.06
N PRO A 166 -3.61 -6.69 -6.36
CA PRO A 166 -3.23 -6.40 -7.73
C PRO A 166 -2.77 -7.65 -8.48
N ARG A 167 -2.82 -7.61 -9.83
CA ARG A 167 -2.38 -8.73 -10.66
C ARG A 167 -0.99 -9.23 -10.27
N GLY A 168 -0.85 -10.53 -10.12
CA GLY A 168 0.40 -11.17 -9.68
C GLY A 168 0.62 -11.22 -8.17
N THR A 169 -0.17 -10.50 -7.37
CA THR A 169 0.00 -10.34 -5.91
C THR A 169 -0.97 -11.24 -5.14
N GLY A 170 -0.58 -11.66 -3.96
CA GLY A 170 -1.44 -12.28 -2.94
C GLY A 170 -2.23 -13.48 -3.48
N ALA A 171 -3.57 -13.40 -3.41
CA ALA A 171 -4.49 -14.44 -3.89
C ALA A 171 -4.92 -14.26 -5.37
N SER A 172 -4.45 -13.21 -6.07
CA SER A 172 -4.68 -13.03 -7.51
C SER A 172 -3.91 -14.06 -8.34
N GLN A 173 -4.45 -14.41 -9.52
CA GLN A 173 -3.90 -15.46 -10.37
C GLN A 173 -3.70 -14.98 -11.82
N PRO A 174 -2.61 -15.42 -12.49
CA PRO A 174 -1.49 -16.16 -11.93
C PRO A 174 -0.69 -15.32 -10.93
N ARG A 175 -0.13 -15.99 -9.91
CA ARG A 175 0.70 -15.34 -8.88
C ARG A 175 2.14 -15.20 -9.39
N ILE A 176 2.78 -14.08 -9.13
CA ILE A 176 4.22 -13.92 -9.35
C ILE A 176 4.97 -14.85 -8.41
N GLN A 177 5.88 -15.64 -8.97
CA GLN A 177 6.76 -16.54 -8.24
C GLN A 177 8.16 -16.50 -8.85
N CYS A 178 9.13 -16.02 -8.07
CA CYS A 178 10.53 -15.95 -8.46
C CYS A 178 11.37 -16.93 -7.63
N LEU A 179 11.12 -16.99 -6.32
CA LEU A 179 11.86 -17.78 -5.35
C LEU A 179 10.92 -18.73 -4.59
N THR A 180 11.46 -19.86 -4.16
CA THR A 180 10.85 -20.73 -3.12
C THR A 180 11.16 -20.18 -1.73
N ASP A 181 10.51 -20.68 -0.69
CA ASP A 181 10.79 -20.27 0.70
C ASP A 181 12.26 -20.54 1.09
N ALA A 182 12.81 -21.69 0.70
CA ALA A 182 14.21 -22.01 0.96
C ALA A 182 15.20 -21.10 0.21
N GLU A 183 14.87 -20.71 -1.01
CA GLU A 183 15.68 -19.74 -1.77
C GLU A 183 15.58 -18.33 -1.17
N ASN A 184 14.41 -17.94 -0.63
CA ASN A 184 14.29 -16.69 0.12
C ASN A 184 15.18 -16.70 1.38
N ASP A 185 15.16 -17.79 2.15
CA ASP A 185 16.05 -17.94 3.32
C ASP A 185 17.54 -17.86 2.90
N GLU A 186 17.93 -18.43 1.76
CA GLU A 186 19.29 -18.35 1.21
C GLU A 186 19.64 -16.91 0.81
N GLU A 187 18.79 -16.22 0.04
CA GLU A 187 19.00 -14.84 -0.42
C GLU A 187 19.26 -13.89 0.75
N ARG A 188 18.54 -14.05 1.85
CA ARG A 188 18.66 -13.23 3.07
C ARG A 188 20.01 -13.36 3.77
N THR A 189 20.76 -14.41 3.53
CA THR A 189 22.13 -14.57 4.08
C THR A 189 23.18 -13.76 3.31
N LYS A 190 22.88 -13.30 2.09
CA LYS A 190 23.82 -12.64 1.20
C LYS A 190 24.06 -11.19 1.60
N VAL A 191 25.33 -10.78 1.49
CA VAL A 191 25.76 -9.39 1.71
C VAL A 191 26.68 -8.97 0.56
N PHE A 192 26.24 -8.03 -0.24
CA PHE A 192 27.03 -7.47 -1.34
C PHE A 192 27.68 -6.16 -0.88
N ALA A 193 28.86 -6.26 -0.27
CA ALA A 193 29.60 -5.11 0.29
C ALA A 193 31.00 -4.94 -0.31
N ASP A 194 31.33 -5.66 -1.37
CA ASP A 194 32.62 -5.57 -2.07
C ASP A 194 32.50 -4.64 -3.31
N PRO A 195 33.11 -3.43 -3.30
CA PRO A 195 33.06 -2.52 -4.44
C PRO A 195 34.06 -2.86 -5.55
N SER A 196 34.86 -3.92 -5.40
CA SER A 196 35.75 -4.36 -6.44
C SER A 196 35.03 -4.82 -7.70
N PRO A 197 35.66 -4.84 -8.88
CA PRO A 197 35.02 -5.39 -10.09
C PRO A 197 34.52 -6.83 -9.93
N ALA A 198 35.16 -7.64 -9.07
CA ALA A 198 34.70 -9.00 -8.77
C ALA A 198 33.44 -9.00 -7.90
N GLY A 199 33.36 -8.13 -6.88
CA GLY A 199 32.19 -7.98 -6.04
C GLY A 199 30.98 -7.45 -6.82
N VAL A 200 31.18 -6.44 -7.67
CA VAL A 200 30.13 -5.93 -8.58
C VAL A 200 29.65 -7.04 -9.51
N ALA A 201 30.54 -7.80 -10.13
CA ALA A 201 30.14 -8.90 -11.01
C ALA A 201 29.37 -10.02 -10.27
N ALA A 202 29.69 -10.29 -9.01
CA ALA A 202 28.98 -11.26 -8.18
C ALA A 202 27.56 -10.77 -7.86
N ALA A 203 27.38 -9.49 -7.49
CA ALA A 203 26.08 -8.88 -7.23
C ALA A 203 25.20 -8.85 -8.49
N GLU A 204 25.78 -8.51 -9.66
CA GLU A 204 25.05 -8.55 -10.93
C GLU A 204 24.67 -9.97 -11.38
N ALA A 205 25.49 -10.98 -11.07
CA ALA A 205 25.17 -12.37 -11.35
C ALA A 205 23.95 -12.83 -10.53
N ASP A 206 23.86 -12.43 -9.27
CA ASP A 206 22.72 -12.68 -8.41
C ASP A 206 21.45 -11.99 -8.92
N SER A 207 21.53 -10.70 -9.24
CA SER A 207 20.44 -9.92 -9.85
C SER A 207 19.91 -10.55 -11.14
N ARG A 208 20.81 -11.01 -12.01
CA ARG A 208 20.47 -11.73 -13.25
C ARG A 208 19.77 -13.06 -12.96
N GLN A 209 20.29 -13.83 -12.01
CA GLN A 209 19.69 -15.11 -11.61
C GLN A 209 18.25 -14.92 -11.09
N PHE A 210 18.01 -13.88 -10.29
CA PHE A 210 16.66 -13.54 -9.84
C PHE A 210 15.73 -13.26 -11.03
N ALA A 211 16.13 -12.40 -11.98
CA ALA A 211 15.32 -12.09 -13.18
C ALA A 211 15.05 -13.34 -14.03
N GLU A 212 16.03 -14.24 -14.18
CA GLU A 212 15.87 -15.51 -14.89
C GLU A 212 14.89 -16.45 -14.18
N ARG A 213 14.96 -16.58 -12.86
CA ARG A 213 14.03 -17.39 -12.05
C ARG A 213 12.61 -16.85 -12.16
N CYS A 214 12.41 -15.52 -12.08
CA CYS A 214 11.10 -14.90 -12.29
C CYS A 214 10.54 -15.22 -13.68
N THR A 215 11.37 -15.10 -14.71
CA THR A 215 10.99 -15.41 -16.11
C THR A 215 10.58 -16.87 -16.28
N GLN A 216 11.35 -17.80 -15.70
CA GLN A 216 11.10 -19.24 -15.81
C GLN A 216 9.83 -19.69 -15.06
N ARG A 217 9.55 -19.11 -13.90
CA ARG A 217 8.47 -19.58 -13.00
C ARG A 217 7.15 -18.84 -13.21
N THR A 218 7.21 -17.55 -13.53
CA THR A 218 6.02 -16.72 -13.78
C THR A 218 5.69 -16.61 -15.27
N GLY A 219 6.71 -16.52 -16.13
CA GLY A 219 6.57 -16.31 -17.56
C GLY A 219 6.65 -14.84 -17.96
N ALA A 220 7.40 -14.55 -19.03
CA ALA A 220 7.60 -13.19 -19.53
C ALA A 220 6.28 -12.51 -19.94
N ASP A 221 5.32 -13.26 -20.48
CA ASP A 221 4.00 -12.75 -20.87
C ASP A 221 3.20 -12.20 -19.66
N VAL A 222 3.27 -12.87 -18.51
CA VAL A 222 2.63 -12.42 -17.27
C VAL A 222 3.37 -11.20 -16.75
N LEU A 223 4.71 -11.29 -16.64
CA LEU A 223 5.57 -10.21 -16.14
C LEU A 223 5.44 -8.92 -16.97
N ALA A 224 5.16 -9.00 -18.26
CA ALA A 224 4.95 -7.82 -19.10
C ALA A 224 3.66 -7.03 -18.77
N ASN A 225 2.73 -7.65 -18.04
CA ASN A 225 1.39 -7.13 -17.81
C ASN A 225 1.03 -6.99 -16.32
N VAL A 226 2.03 -6.79 -15.44
CA VAL A 226 1.80 -6.60 -14.00
C VAL A 226 1.99 -5.16 -13.54
N GLY A 227 2.23 -4.23 -14.47
CA GLY A 227 2.52 -2.83 -14.18
C GLY A 227 1.29 -2.03 -13.75
N THR A 228 1.55 -0.89 -13.13
CA THR A 228 0.57 0.08 -12.59
C THR A 228 -0.54 0.44 -13.59
N ARG A 229 -0.20 0.65 -14.88
CA ARG A 229 -1.17 1.00 -15.92
C ARG A 229 -2.21 -0.08 -16.20
N ASP A 230 -1.82 -1.35 -16.08
CA ASP A 230 -2.76 -2.46 -16.25
C ASP A 230 -3.60 -2.66 -14.99
N VAL A 231 -3.01 -2.48 -13.80
CA VAL A 231 -3.77 -2.47 -12.53
C VAL A 231 -4.82 -1.35 -12.52
N ALA A 232 -4.50 -0.15 -13.01
CA ALA A 232 -5.49 0.94 -13.11
C ALA A 232 -6.70 0.56 -13.99
N LYS A 233 -6.48 -0.20 -15.08
CA LYS A 233 -7.59 -0.74 -15.91
C LYS A 233 -8.36 -1.85 -15.16
N ASP A 234 -7.66 -2.71 -14.42
CA ASP A 234 -8.32 -3.70 -13.54
C ASP A 234 -9.23 -3.01 -12.53
N MET A 235 -8.77 -1.90 -11.94
CA MET A 235 -9.56 -1.12 -10.98
C MET A 235 -10.87 -0.64 -11.62
N ASP A 236 -10.86 -0.19 -12.87
CA ASP A 236 -12.10 0.24 -13.54
C ASP A 236 -13.04 -0.94 -13.85
N VAL A 237 -12.49 -2.09 -14.25
CA VAL A 237 -13.28 -3.33 -14.39
C VAL A 237 -13.87 -3.75 -13.03
N MET A 238 -13.06 -3.73 -11.95
CA MET A 238 -13.54 -4.07 -10.60
C MET A 238 -14.66 -3.13 -10.14
N ARG A 239 -14.51 -1.80 -10.35
CA ARG A 239 -15.53 -0.80 -10.06
C ARG A 239 -16.87 -1.15 -10.72
N ALA A 240 -16.83 -1.46 -12.02
CA ALA A 240 -18.05 -1.83 -12.75
C ALA A 240 -18.63 -3.17 -12.28
N ALA A 241 -17.79 -4.17 -12.07
CA ALA A 241 -18.21 -5.51 -11.65
C ALA A 241 -18.87 -5.54 -10.26
N VAL A 242 -18.48 -4.64 -9.32
CA VAL A 242 -19.17 -4.49 -8.03
C VAL A 242 -20.44 -3.62 -8.13
N GLY A 243 -20.71 -3.02 -9.30
CA GLY A 243 -21.91 -2.21 -9.59
C GLY A 243 -21.77 -0.72 -9.28
N ASP A 244 -20.57 -0.21 -9.04
CA ASP A 244 -20.35 1.20 -8.74
C ASP A 244 -20.17 2.03 -10.03
N GLN A 245 -20.87 3.17 -10.12
CA GLN A 245 -20.74 4.08 -11.26
C GLN A 245 -19.42 4.84 -11.24
N LYS A 246 -18.88 5.14 -10.05
CA LYS A 246 -17.65 5.89 -9.86
C LYS A 246 -16.81 5.27 -8.75
N MET A 247 -15.49 5.35 -8.88
CA MET A 247 -14.51 4.85 -7.94
C MET A 247 -14.41 5.74 -6.71
N THR A 248 -14.54 5.15 -5.53
CA THR A 248 -14.04 5.74 -4.28
C THR A 248 -12.84 4.90 -3.82
N TYR A 249 -11.69 5.53 -3.67
CA TYR A 249 -10.44 4.83 -3.46
C TYR A 249 -9.59 5.50 -2.37
N ALA A 250 -8.95 4.69 -1.54
CA ALA A 250 -7.91 5.09 -0.61
C ALA A 250 -6.63 4.32 -0.93
N GLY A 251 -5.62 5.02 -1.43
CA GLY A 251 -4.31 4.47 -1.77
C GLY A 251 -3.24 4.95 -0.81
N PHE A 252 -2.45 3.99 -0.32
CA PHE A 252 -1.37 4.25 0.61
C PHE A 252 -0.04 3.91 -0.06
N SER A 253 1.00 4.76 0.14
CA SER A 253 2.33 4.49 -0.44
C SER A 253 2.25 4.28 -1.96
N TYR A 254 2.74 3.15 -2.51
CA TYR A 254 2.57 2.80 -3.92
C TYR A 254 1.09 2.83 -4.38
N GLY A 255 0.13 2.61 -3.49
CA GLY A 255 -1.29 2.77 -3.81
C GLY A 255 -1.65 4.19 -4.29
N THR A 256 -0.84 5.20 -3.99
CA THR A 256 -0.99 6.57 -4.54
C THR A 256 -0.61 6.64 -6.01
N GLU A 257 0.38 5.87 -6.46
CA GLU A 257 0.73 5.71 -7.88
C GLU A 257 -0.40 5.03 -8.66
N LEU A 258 -1.03 3.98 -8.07
CA LEU A 258 -2.24 3.35 -8.63
C LEU A 258 -3.39 4.36 -8.76
N GLY A 259 -3.66 5.15 -7.71
CA GLY A 259 -4.69 6.18 -7.71
C GLY A 259 -4.44 7.26 -8.75
N THR A 260 -3.18 7.68 -8.92
CA THR A 260 -2.76 8.65 -9.95
C THR A 260 -2.94 8.08 -11.34
N ALA A 261 -2.49 6.86 -11.60
CA ALA A 261 -2.66 6.18 -12.89
C ALA A 261 -4.14 5.97 -13.25
N TYR A 262 -4.98 5.66 -12.24
CA TYR A 262 -6.41 5.57 -12.40
C TYR A 262 -7.03 6.92 -12.76
N ALA A 263 -6.62 8.00 -12.08
CA ALA A 263 -7.08 9.36 -12.36
C ALA A 263 -6.73 9.81 -13.79
N GLU A 264 -5.56 9.43 -14.31
CA GLU A 264 -5.15 9.72 -15.69
C GLU A 264 -5.96 8.92 -16.71
N ALA A 265 -6.18 7.63 -16.45
CA ALA A 265 -6.87 6.74 -17.37
C ALA A 265 -8.39 6.94 -17.39
N PHE A 266 -8.98 7.25 -16.24
CA PHE A 266 -10.44 7.29 -16.02
C PHE A 266 -10.91 8.47 -15.17
N PRO A 267 -10.52 9.72 -15.46
CA PRO A 267 -10.84 10.87 -14.60
C PRO A 267 -12.36 11.05 -14.39
N GLN A 268 -13.18 10.70 -15.39
CA GLN A 268 -14.64 10.79 -15.30
C GLN A 268 -15.28 9.72 -14.42
N ASN A 269 -14.57 8.62 -14.16
CA ASN A 269 -15.04 7.53 -13.31
C ASN A 269 -14.63 7.71 -11.83
N VAL A 270 -13.93 8.79 -11.49
CA VAL A 270 -13.54 9.10 -10.11
C VAL A 270 -14.71 9.76 -9.37
N ARG A 271 -15.01 9.26 -8.15
CA ARG A 271 -15.83 9.93 -7.16
C ARG A 271 -14.96 10.63 -6.11
N ALA A 272 -14.03 9.90 -5.52
CA ALA A 272 -13.09 10.41 -4.51
C ALA A 272 -11.80 9.59 -4.50
N LEU A 273 -10.65 10.25 -4.41
CA LEU A 273 -9.34 9.64 -4.23
C LEU A 273 -8.68 10.24 -2.99
N LEU A 274 -8.41 9.42 -1.99
CA LEU A 274 -7.57 9.72 -0.84
C LEU A 274 -6.21 9.06 -1.07
N LEU A 275 -5.14 9.87 -1.14
CA LEU A 275 -3.79 9.43 -1.50
C LEU A 275 -2.84 9.78 -0.36
N ASP A 276 -2.42 8.78 0.43
CA ASP A 276 -1.63 8.96 1.64
C ASP A 276 -0.22 8.37 1.50
N GLY A 277 0.80 9.15 1.84
CA GLY A 277 2.20 8.77 1.63
C GLY A 277 2.54 8.73 0.14
N ALA A 278 2.43 9.86 -0.52
CA ALA A 278 2.41 9.97 -1.98
C ALA A 278 3.77 9.73 -2.65
N ILE A 279 3.71 9.09 -3.82
CA ILE A 279 4.83 9.00 -4.77
C ILE A 279 4.70 10.14 -5.78
N ASP A 280 5.78 10.87 -6.04
CA ASP A 280 5.85 11.90 -7.07
C ASP A 280 6.20 11.26 -8.44
N PRO A 281 5.27 11.22 -9.40
CA PRO A 281 5.47 10.55 -10.68
C PRO A 281 6.45 11.25 -11.61
N THR A 282 6.93 12.44 -11.26
CA THR A 282 7.92 13.19 -12.08
C THR A 282 9.37 12.79 -11.79
N GLN A 283 9.60 12.03 -10.73
CA GLN A 283 10.96 11.69 -10.28
C GLN A 283 11.57 10.54 -11.09
N SER A 284 12.85 10.69 -11.43
CA SER A 284 13.64 9.59 -11.98
C SER A 284 13.84 8.47 -10.94
N THR A 285 14.15 7.25 -11.40
CA THR A 285 14.49 6.12 -10.53
C THR A 285 15.60 6.47 -9.54
N ILE A 286 16.65 7.18 -9.99
CA ILE A 286 17.75 7.62 -9.13
C ILE A 286 17.27 8.61 -8.08
N ASP A 287 16.54 9.68 -8.49
CA ASP A 287 16.14 10.73 -7.56
C ASP A 287 15.12 10.25 -6.53
N SER A 288 14.15 9.40 -6.93
CA SER A 288 13.18 8.83 -6.01
C SER A 288 13.85 7.93 -4.96
N THR A 289 14.80 7.08 -5.38
CA THR A 289 15.55 6.21 -4.47
C THR A 289 16.44 7.01 -3.52
N VAL A 290 17.14 8.03 -4.00
CA VAL A 290 17.97 8.91 -3.16
C VAL A 290 17.13 9.67 -2.14
N LYS A 291 15.99 10.22 -2.54
CA LYS A 291 15.06 10.91 -1.63
C LYS A 291 14.47 9.97 -0.58
N GLN A 292 14.13 8.74 -0.96
CA GLN A 292 13.67 7.72 0.00
C GLN A 292 14.78 7.37 1.00
N ASN A 293 16.02 7.21 0.56
CA ASN A 293 17.14 6.99 1.48
C ASN A 293 17.32 8.16 2.44
N ALA A 294 17.22 9.41 1.97
CA ALA A 294 17.25 10.60 2.83
C ALA A 294 16.07 10.61 3.85
N GLY A 295 14.89 10.16 3.44
CA GLY A 295 13.73 9.97 4.34
C GLY A 295 14.01 8.97 5.45
N PHE A 296 14.61 7.83 5.12
CA PHE A 296 15.05 6.85 6.12
C PHE A 296 16.17 7.39 7.04
N GLN A 297 17.10 8.21 6.53
CA GLN A 297 18.08 8.87 7.39
C GLN A 297 17.39 9.83 8.37
N LEU A 298 16.43 10.64 7.90
CA LEU A 298 15.66 11.53 8.76
C LEU A 298 14.92 10.74 9.87
N ALA A 299 14.29 9.61 9.52
CA ALA A 299 13.61 8.76 10.49
C ALA A 299 14.60 8.13 11.48
N PHE A 300 15.79 7.72 11.03
CA PHE A 300 16.86 7.24 11.89
C PHE A 300 17.35 8.35 12.84
N ASP A 301 17.53 9.58 12.37
CA ASP A 301 17.96 10.72 13.19
C ASP A 301 16.90 11.04 14.27
N ASN A 302 15.61 10.99 13.92
CA ASN A 302 14.52 11.17 14.85
C ASN A 302 14.48 10.04 15.92
N PHE A 303 14.66 8.78 15.51
CA PHE A 303 14.82 7.65 16.41
C PHE A 303 16.05 7.83 17.31
N ALA A 304 17.20 8.20 16.76
CA ALA A 304 18.43 8.42 17.52
C ALA A 304 18.27 9.52 18.57
N LYS A 305 17.61 10.62 18.22
CA LYS A 305 17.29 11.72 19.12
C LYS A 305 16.39 11.27 20.28
N ASP A 306 15.37 10.48 19.98
CA ASP A 306 14.48 9.90 20.98
C ASP A 306 15.24 8.89 21.87
N CYS A 307 15.98 7.95 21.30
CA CYS A 307 16.75 6.93 22.01
C CYS A 307 17.78 7.57 22.97
N THR A 308 18.63 8.48 22.48
CA THR A 308 19.71 9.10 23.26
C THR A 308 19.20 9.99 24.39
N SER A 309 17.94 10.40 24.37
CA SER A 309 17.28 11.11 25.47
C SER A 309 16.91 10.21 26.65
N ARG A 310 16.97 8.89 26.48
CA ARG A 310 16.55 7.87 27.45
C ARG A 310 17.74 7.08 28.00
N PRO A 311 17.73 6.66 29.26
CA PRO A 311 18.77 5.79 29.82
C PRO A 311 18.86 4.45 29.06
N GLY A 312 20.08 3.95 28.85
CA GLY A 312 20.30 2.64 28.25
C GLY A 312 20.18 2.59 26.72
N CYS A 313 20.21 3.74 26.05
CA CYS A 313 20.30 3.79 24.59
C CYS A 313 21.63 3.18 24.11
N PRO A 314 21.62 2.16 23.22
CA PRO A 314 22.83 1.55 22.69
C PRO A 314 23.64 2.49 21.78
N LEU A 315 23.05 3.61 21.37
CA LEU A 315 23.70 4.64 20.54
C LEU A 315 24.39 5.72 21.38
N GLY A 316 24.38 5.61 22.72
CA GLY A 316 24.96 6.58 23.64
C GLY A 316 23.96 7.65 24.12
N THR A 317 24.47 8.82 24.46
CA THR A 317 23.66 9.95 25.02
C THR A 317 23.70 11.21 24.15
N ASP A 318 24.47 11.18 23.05
CA ASP A 318 24.60 12.30 22.13
C ASP A 318 24.09 11.87 20.73
N PRO A 319 22.97 12.46 20.24
CA PRO A 319 22.44 12.13 18.93
C PRO A 319 23.42 12.44 17.78
N ALA A 320 24.36 13.36 17.95
CA ALA A 320 25.34 13.68 16.91
C ALA A 320 26.32 12.54 16.62
N THR A 321 26.53 11.64 17.57
CA THR A 321 27.39 10.45 17.43
C THR A 321 26.64 9.16 17.16
N ALA A 322 25.31 9.22 17.14
CA ALA A 322 24.46 8.03 17.06
C ALA A 322 24.67 7.20 15.79
N THR A 323 24.83 7.84 14.63
CA THR A 323 25.11 7.15 13.36
C THR A 323 26.42 6.37 13.46
N GLN A 324 27.49 6.94 14.01
CA GLN A 324 28.75 6.24 14.20
C GLN A 324 28.65 5.08 15.19
N ALA A 325 27.92 5.28 16.30
CA ALA A 325 27.66 4.23 17.29
C ALA A 325 26.87 3.06 16.65
N PHE A 326 25.85 3.36 15.88
CA PHE A 326 25.07 2.37 15.12
C PHE A 326 25.92 1.58 14.13
N GLN A 327 26.75 2.28 13.34
CA GLN A 327 27.67 1.63 12.38
C GLN A 327 28.67 0.71 13.10
N THR A 328 29.15 1.09 14.28
CA THR A 328 30.07 0.25 15.08
C THR A 328 29.42 -1.07 15.49
N VAL A 329 28.11 -1.09 15.74
CA VAL A 329 27.35 -2.31 16.09
C VAL A 329 27.02 -3.12 14.84
N MET A 330 26.62 -2.47 13.73
CA MET A 330 26.05 -3.19 12.58
C MET A 330 27.09 -3.67 11.57
N ARG A 331 28.15 -2.90 11.30
CA ARG A 331 29.15 -3.25 10.29
C ARG A 331 29.86 -4.59 10.49
N PRO A 332 30.14 -5.06 11.72
CA PRO A 332 30.69 -6.40 11.94
C PRO A 332 29.83 -7.53 11.34
N LEU A 333 28.51 -7.33 11.21
CA LEU A 333 27.60 -8.31 10.61
C LEU A 333 27.90 -8.60 9.13
N ILE A 334 28.66 -7.75 8.44
CA ILE A 334 29.06 -7.96 7.05
C ILE A 334 29.92 -9.23 6.94
N ASP A 335 30.83 -9.44 7.91
CA ASP A 335 31.76 -10.57 7.90
C ASP A 335 31.41 -11.65 8.94
N THR A 336 30.68 -11.27 9.99
CA THR A 336 30.34 -12.16 11.12
C THR A 336 28.86 -11.95 11.49
N PRO A 337 27.93 -12.66 10.83
CA PRO A 337 26.51 -12.59 11.14
C PRO A 337 26.23 -12.97 12.59
N ALA A 338 25.23 -12.32 13.22
CA ALA A 338 24.83 -12.62 14.58
C ALA A 338 23.96 -13.90 14.63
N GLN A 339 24.06 -14.65 15.74
CA GLN A 339 23.28 -15.87 15.91
C GLN A 339 21.82 -15.54 16.23
N VAL A 340 20.91 -16.37 15.71
CA VAL A 340 19.47 -16.32 15.99
C VAL A 340 19.06 -17.63 16.67
N SER A 341 18.14 -17.56 17.62
CA SER A 341 17.75 -18.70 18.48
C SER A 341 17.08 -19.85 17.70
N ASP A 342 16.53 -19.59 16.52
CA ASP A 342 15.93 -20.58 15.62
C ASP A 342 16.95 -21.29 14.69
N GLY A 343 18.24 -20.99 14.84
CA GLY A 343 19.34 -21.59 14.06
C GLY A 343 19.72 -20.81 12.80
N ARG A 344 18.98 -19.77 12.43
CA ARG A 344 19.38 -18.83 11.36
C ARG A 344 20.49 -17.88 11.83
N VAL A 345 20.96 -17.08 10.91
CA VAL A 345 21.94 -16.02 11.19
C VAL A 345 21.42 -14.69 10.68
N LEU A 346 21.57 -13.63 11.48
CA LEU A 346 21.23 -12.27 11.08
C LEU A 346 22.40 -11.68 10.28
N SER A 347 22.24 -11.56 8.98
CA SER A 347 23.18 -10.88 8.08
C SER A 347 23.12 -9.35 8.27
N PHE A 348 24.09 -8.63 7.72
CA PHE A 348 24.02 -7.16 7.65
C PHE A 348 22.80 -6.69 6.88
N SER A 349 22.47 -7.33 5.76
CA SER A 349 21.30 -6.99 4.94
C SER A 349 20.00 -7.16 5.70
N ASP A 350 19.82 -8.30 6.39
CA ASP A 350 18.63 -8.54 7.22
C ASP A 350 18.54 -7.58 8.42
N ALA A 351 19.70 -7.28 9.06
CA ALA A 351 19.72 -6.28 10.12
C ALA A 351 19.25 -4.91 9.64
N GLN A 352 19.70 -4.46 8.47
CA GLN A 352 19.24 -3.20 7.85
C GLN A 352 17.75 -3.24 7.48
N THR A 353 17.26 -4.39 7.03
CA THR A 353 15.83 -4.60 6.77
C THR A 353 15.00 -4.49 8.05
N GLY A 354 15.42 -5.15 9.13
CA GLY A 354 14.76 -5.04 10.44
C GLY A 354 14.77 -3.63 11.01
N VAL A 355 15.88 -2.90 10.85
CA VAL A 355 15.96 -1.47 11.20
C VAL A 355 14.98 -0.65 10.37
N SER A 356 14.96 -0.83 9.05
CA SER A 356 14.05 -0.13 8.16
C SER A 356 12.59 -0.38 8.52
N GLN A 357 12.22 -1.64 8.81
CA GLN A 357 10.87 -2.01 9.27
C GLN A 357 10.48 -1.23 10.53
N ALA A 358 11.39 -1.07 11.48
CA ALA A 358 11.09 -0.35 12.71
C ALA A 358 11.02 1.18 12.51
N LEU A 359 11.68 1.71 11.48
CA LEU A 359 11.63 3.14 11.17
C LEU A 359 10.33 3.58 10.48
N TYR A 360 9.53 2.64 9.97
CA TYR A 360 8.22 2.97 9.38
C TYR A 360 7.24 3.58 10.38
N VAL A 361 7.34 3.20 11.66
CA VAL A 361 6.43 3.71 12.71
C VAL A 361 7.16 3.84 14.05
N SER A 362 6.96 4.95 14.74
CA SER A 362 7.65 5.23 16.02
C SER A 362 7.28 4.26 17.14
N GLN A 363 6.13 3.60 17.06
CA GLN A 363 5.72 2.55 17.99
C GLN A 363 6.68 1.34 18.03
N LEU A 364 7.46 1.11 16.98
CA LEU A 364 8.48 0.06 16.92
C LEU A 364 9.87 0.50 17.43
N TRP A 365 10.09 1.78 17.74
CA TRP A 365 11.38 2.30 18.20
C TRP A 365 11.89 1.64 19.49
N PRO A 366 11.04 1.31 20.48
CA PRO A 366 11.52 0.53 21.65
C PRO A 366 12.07 -0.86 21.26
N ALA A 367 11.44 -1.53 20.30
CA ALA A 367 11.93 -2.81 19.78
C ALA A 367 13.24 -2.63 19.01
N LEU A 368 13.36 -1.56 18.21
CA LEU A 368 14.60 -1.22 17.50
C LEU A 368 15.76 -0.98 18.47
N GLN A 369 15.56 -0.17 19.52
CA GLN A 369 16.55 0.08 20.57
C GLN A 369 17.02 -1.24 21.21
N GLN A 370 16.08 -2.10 21.58
CA GLN A 370 16.40 -3.40 22.17
C GLN A 370 17.13 -4.31 21.17
N GLY A 371 16.70 -4.34 19.89
CA GLY A 371 17.34 -5.13 18.83
C GLY A 371 18.79 -4.72 18.59
N ILE A 372 19.08 -3.42 18.54
CA ILE A 372 20.46 -2.91 18.44
C ILE A 372 21.28 -3.34 19.66
N SER A 373 20.71 -3.26 20.86
CA SER A 373 21.40 -3.71 22.09
C SER A 373 21.70 -5.22 22.06
N GLN A 374 20.79 -6.03 21.54
CA GLN A 374 20.98 -7.48 21.40
C GLN A 374 22.12 -7.79 20.41
N VAL A 375 22.13 -7.14 19.25
CA VAL A 375 23.19 -7.32 18.23
C VAL A 375 24.58 -6.95 18.81
N ALA A 376 24.68 -5.87 19.58
CA ALA A 376 25.93 -5.50 20.27
C ALA A 376 26.44 -6.61 21.21
N ASN A 377 25.58 -7.54 21.64
CA ASN A 377 25.92 -8.71 22.46
C ASN A 377 25.92 -10.03 21.66
N GLY A 378 25.90 -9.98 20.33
CA GLY A 378 25.97 -11.15 19.44
C GLY A 378 24.66 -11.89 19.22
N ASN A 379 23.52 -11.34 19.68
CA ASN A 379 22.18 -11.93 19.52
C ASN A 379 21.39 -11.17 18.45
N GLY A 380 20.93 -11.88 17.40
CA GLY A 380 20.19 -11.32 16.27
C GLY A 380 18.67 -11.42 16.38
N ASP A 381 18.11 -12.04 17.40
CA ASP A 381 16.69 -12.47 17.46
C ASP A 381 15.68 -11.37 17.14
N LEU A 382 15.82 -10.20 17.74
CA LEU A 382 14.80 -9.17 17.61
C LEU A 382 14.85 -8.44 16.27
N LEU A 383 16.06 -8.14 15.76
CA LEU A 383 16.18 -7.57 14.41
C LEU A 383 15.79 -8.59 13.33
N MET A 384 16.05 -9.88 13.53
CA MET A 384 15.57 -10.93 12.62
C MET A 384 14.04 -10.98 12.59
N ARG A 385 13.36 -10.88 13.74
CA ARG A 385 11.88 -10.82 13.77
C ARG A 385 11.32 -9.57 13.08
N LEU A 386 11.98 -8.43 13.21
CA LEU A 386 11.60 -7.23 12.48
C LEU A 386 11.83 -7.40 10.96
N ALA A 387 12.92 -8.07 10.57
CA ALA A 387 13.16 -8.42 9.17
C ALA A 387 12.13 -9.44 8.65
N ASP A 388 11.78 -10.46 9.45
CA ASP A 388 10.71 -11.42 9.11
C ASP A 388 9.35 -10.73 8.88
N LEU A 389 9.03 -9.73 9.70
CA LEU A 389 7.82 -8.92 9.52
C LEU A 389 7.84 -8.17 8.18
N TYR A 390 8.99 -7.59 7.79
CA TYR A 390 9.14 -6.91 6.50
C TYR A 390 9.04 -7.87 5.31
N HIS A 391 9.62 -9.08 5.47
CA HIS A 391 9.59 -10.12 4.44
C HIS A 391 8.27 -10.91 4.41
N GLU A 392 7.34 -10.64 5.33
CA GLU A 392 6.12 -11.43 5.53
C GLU A 392 6.42 -12.95 5.64
N ARG A 393 7.46 -13.27 6.43
CA ARG A 393 7.84 -14.66 6.75
C ARG A 393 7.14 -15.11 8.02
N ASP A 394 6.35 -16.18 7.93
CA ASP A 394 5.65 -16.74 9.07
C ASP A 394 6.54 -17.63 9.96
N ASP A 395 6.01 -18.05 11.13
CA ASP A 395 6.71 -18.93 12.08
C ASP A 395 6.99 -20.34 11.51
N GLN A 396 6.40 -20.70 10.37
CA GLN A 396 6.65 -21.97 9.68
C GLN A 396 7.69 -21.84 8.56
N GLY A 397 8.26 -20.66 8.38
CA GLY A 397 9.26 -20.36 7.37
C GLY A 397 8.69 -20.16 5.97
N ARG A 398 7.40 -19.86 5.85
CA ARG A 398 6.75 -19.58 4.57
C ARG A 398 6.72 -18.07 4.34
N TYR A 399 6.86 -17.68 3.10
CA TYR A 399 6.83 -16.29 2.67
C TYR A 399 5.56 -15.99 1.87
N SER A 400 5.05 -14.76 2.02
CA SER A 400 4.18 -14.22 0.99
C SER A 400 4.99 -13.98 -0.30
N ASN A 401 4.34 -13.60 -1.38
CA ASN A 401 5.08 -13.20 -2.58
C ASN A 401 5.30 -11.67 -2.67
N MET A 402 5.08 -10.93 -1.59
CA MET A 402 5.11 -9.46 -1.59
C MET A 402 6.41 -8.90 -2.21
N LEU A 403 7.57 -9.31 -1.72
CA LEU A 403 8.84 -8.76 -2.22
C LEU A 403 9.18 -9.21 -3.64
N GLN A 404 8.76 -10.40 -4.05
CA GLN A 404 8.93 -10.87 -5.42
C GLN A 404 8.03 -10.08 -6.39
N ALA A 405 6.79 -9.80 -5.96
CA ALA A 405 5.87 -8.93 -6.69
C ALA A 405 6.39 -7.48 -6.70
N PHE A 406 6.91 -6.98 -5.55
CA PHE A 406 7.54 -5.66 -5.46
C PHE A 406 8.60 -5.47 -6.55
N GLN A 407 9.58 -6.37 -6.61
CA GLN A 407 10.66 -6.29 -7.59
C GLN A 407 10.14 -6.39 -9.02
N SER A 408 9.22 -7.33 -9.28
CA SER A 408 8.66 -7.55 -10.62
C SER A 408 7.86 -6.35 -11.13
N ILE A 409 7.01 -5.76 -10.27
CA ILE A 409 6.19 -4.60 -10.60
C ILE A 409 7.07 -3.37 -10.78
N SER A 410 8.07 -3.15 -9.91
CA SER A 410 9.01 -2.04 -10.02
C SER A 410 9.78 -2.07 -11.34
N CYS A 411 10.25 -3.26 -11.76
CA CYS A 411 10.98 -3.41 -13.03
C CYS A 411 10.13 -3.17 -14.28
N VAL A 412 8.80 -3.28 -14.17
CA VAL A 412 7.86 -2.99 -15.27
C VAL A 412 7.36 -1.55 -15.23
N ASN A 413 7.35 -0.92 -14.05
CA ASN A 413 6.84 0.45 -13.90
C ASN A 413 7.88 1.51 -14.25
N GLN A 414 9.15 1.28 -13.97
CA GLN A 414 10.18 2.31 -14.03
C GLN A 414 11.30 1.97 -15.01
N PRO A 415 11.94 2.97 -15.64
CA PRO A 415 13.14 2.77 -16.43
C PRO A 415 14.25 2.11 -15.61
N ALA A 416 14.80 1.03 -16.14
CA ALA A 416 15.91 0.33 -15.53
C ALA A 416 17.24 1.08 -15.74
N LEU A 417 18.11 1.07 -14.73
CA LEU A 417 19.48 1.61 -14.82
C LEU A 417 20.37 0.58 -15.53
N LYS A 418 20.49 0.71 -16.85
CA LYS A 418 21.21 -0.28 -17.69
C LYS A 418 22.70 -0.02 -17.78
N GLU A 419 23.13 1.23 -17.61
CA GLU A 419 24.53 1.60 -17.68
C GLU A 419 25.19 1.43 -16.31
N PRO A 420 26.37 0.80 -16.22
CA PRO A 420 27.11 0.66 -14.95
C PRO A 420 27.38 2.00 -14.23
N SER A 421 27.53 3.10 -15.00
CA SER A 421 27.73 4.43 -14.45
C SER A 421 26.50 4.95 -13.69
N GLU A 422 25.28 4.64 -14.16
CA GLU A 422 24.02 5.01 -13.49
C GLU A 422 23.85 4.24 -12.17
N ALA A 423 24.17 2.94 -12.18
CA ALA A 423 24.14 2.12 -10.97
C ALA A 423 25.16 2.61 -9.92
N LEU A 424 26.36 2.99 -10.34
CA LEU A 424 27.36 3.58 -9.44
C LEU A 424 26.94 4.97 -8.94
N GLU A 425 26.33 5.81 -9.78
CA GLU A 425 25.77 7.10 -9.37
C GLU A 425 24.72 6.90 -8.30
N LEU A 426 23.73 6.01 -8.54
CA LEU A 426 22.70 5.69 -7.55
C LEU A 426 23.31 5.22 -6.23
N ALA A 427 24.20 4.23 -6.27
CA ALA A 427 24.84 3.68 -5.06
C ALA A 427 25.60 4.75 -4.27
N THR A 428 26.32 5.63 -4.97
CA THR A 428 27.07 6.73 -4.34
C THR A 428 26.14 7.74 -3.67
N ARG A 429 25.14 8.23 -4.39
CA ARG A 429 24.20 9.22 -3.88
C ARG A 429 23.31 8.65 -2.76
N ALA A 430 22.94 7.36 -2.82
CA ALA A 430 22.20 6.68 -1.79
C ALA A 430 23.01 6.51 -0.49
N ASP A 431 24.30 6.15 -0.60
CA ASP A 431 25.22 6.04 0.55
C ASP A 431 25.45 7.41 1.23
N GLU A 432 25.56 8.49 0.44
CA GLU A 432 25.64 9.86 0.93
C GLU A 432 24.33 10.31 1.60
N ALA A 433 23.18 9.94 1.05
CA ALA A 433 21.88 10.31 1.58
C ALA A 433 21.48 9.57 2.87
N ALA A 434 21.99 8.35 3.08
CA ALA A 434 21.68 7.53 4.25
C ALA A 434 22.92 6.92 4.90
N PRO A 435 23.79 7.73 5.53
CA PRO A 435 25.03 7.26 6.15
C PRO A 435 24.83 6.13 7.17
N PHE A 436 23.69 6.03 7.85
CA PHE A 436 23.44 4.93 8.79
C PHE A 436 23.45 3.56 8.11
N ARG A 437 23.11 3.48 6.81
CA ARG A 437 23.12 2.24 6.00
C ARG A 437 24.48 1.87 5.44
N SER A 438 25.45 2.80 5.46
CA SER A 438 26.74 2.61 4.81
C SER A 438 27.51 1.42 5.36
N THR A 439 27.98 0.55 4.47
CA THR A 439 28.87 -0.57 4.82
C THR A 439 30.24 -0.09 5.29
N GLY A 440 30.64 1.14 4.96
CA GLY A 440 31.97 1.67 5.19
C GLY A 440 33.04 1.14 4.24
N ARG A 441 32.64 0.35 3.23
CA ARG A 441 33.55 -0.22 2.22
C ARG A 441 33.52 0.51 0.88
N GLY A 442 32.60 1.47 0.76
CA GLY A 442 32.31 2.23 -0.45
C GLY A 442 31.09 1.69 -1.21
N PRO A 443 30.58 2.49 -2.18
CA PRO A 443 29.41 2.14 -2.96
C PRO A 443 29.67 0.95 -3.89
N VAL A 444 28.73 -0.01 -3.93
CA VAL A 444 28.75 -1.13 -4.87
C VAL A 444 27.84 -0.76 -6.05
N GLY A 445 28.44 -0.34 -7.16
CA GLY A 445 27.74 0.11 -8.36
C GLY A 445 27.26 -1.07 -9.23
N ALA A 446 26.66 -2.09 -8.63
CA ALA A 446 26.08 -3.22 -9.34
C ALA A 446 24.67 -2.86 -9.84
N ARG A 447 24.36 -3.26 -11.07
CA ARG A 447 23.01 -3.15 -11.63
C ARG A 447 22.08 -4.15 -10.94
N ASP A 448 20.89 -3.71 -10.68
CA ASP A 448 19.84 -4.52 -10.04
C ASP A 448 19.14 -5.49 -11.03
N ALA A 449 18.16 -6.25 -10.56
CA ALA A 449 17.42 -7.20 -11.37
C ALA A 449 16.65 -6.54 -12.53
N CYS A 450 16.28 -5.27 -12.41
CA CYS A 450 15.55 -4.57 -13.47
C CYS A 450 16.40 -4.32 -14.72
N ALA A 451 17.72 -4.17 -14.57
CA ALA A 451 18.63 -4.07 -15.70
C ALA A 451 18.66 -5.34 -16.57
N PHE A 452 18.28 -6.48 -16.01
CA PHE A 452 18.25 -7.80 -16.65
C PHE A 452 16.82 -8.32 -16.88
N TRP A 453 15.82 -7.46 -16.67
CA TRP A 453 14.42 -7.85 -16.77
C TRP A 453 14.01 -8.21 -18.19
N PRO A 454 13.18 -9.26 -18.40
CA PRO A 454 12.89 -9.79 -19.74
C PRO A 454 11.98 -8.91 -20.59
N VAL A 455 11.34 -7.92 -19.98
CA VAL A 455 10.36 -7.05 -20.64
C VAL A 455 10.68 -5.57 -20.40
N PRO A 456 10.32 -4.67 -21.31
CA PRO A 456 10.57 -3.24 -21.14
C PRO A 456 9.65 -2.62 -20.09
N PRO A 457 10.04 -1.48 -19.52
CA PRO A 457 9.16 -0.70 -18.64
C PRO A 457 7.95 -0.17 -19.41
N THR A 458 6.85 0.03 -18.70
CA THR A 458 5.58 0.51 -19.25
C THR A 458 5.27 1.96 -18.89
N SER A 459 6.08 2.58 -18.06
CA SER A 459 5.95 3.98 -17.65
C SER A 459 7.29 4.71 -17.69
N GLU A 460 7.20 6.02 -17.79
CA GLU A 460 8.31 6.96 -17.71
C GLU A 460 7.93 8.07 -16.72
N PRO A 461 8.88 8.72 -16.06
CA PRO A 461 8.57 9.88 -15.24
C PRO A 461 7.83 10.96 -16.03
N HIS A 462 6.70 11.45 -15.50
CA HIS A 462 5.88 12.44 -16.18
C HIS A 462 4.99 13.21 -15.21
N THR A 463 4.53 14.39 -15.64
CA THR A 463 3.48 15.12 -14.92
C THR A 463 2.12 14.53 -15.28
N PRO A 464 1.28 14.13 -14.30
CA PRO A 464 -0.05 13.58 -14.55
C PRO A 464 -0.95 14.49 -15.38
N LYS A 465 -1.70 13.91 -16.31
CA LYS A 465 -2.71 14.61 -17.14
C LYS A 465 -4.09 14.18 -16.70
N VAL A 466 -4.76 15.05 -15.94
CA VAL A 466 -5.99 14.71 -15.20
C VAL A 466 -7.15 15.66 -15.53
N ASP A 467 -7.34 16.00 -16.78
CA ASP A 467 -8.41 16.90 -17.22
C ASP A 467 -9.80 16.37 -16.81
N GLY A 468 -10.54 17.21 -16.10
CA GLY A 468 -11.88 16.86 -15.61
C GLY A 468 -11.91 15.98 -14.36
N LEU A 469 -10.76 15.75 -13.72
CA LEU A 469 -10.69 15.06 -12.42
C LEU A 469 -11.41 15.88 -11.34
N PRO A 470 -12.32 15.29 -10.54
CA PRO A 470 -12.84 15.97 -9.36
C PRO A 470 -11.71 16.21 -8.35
N PRO A 471 -11.85 17.20 -7.43
CA PRO A 471 -10.84 17.46 -6.42
C PRO A 471 -10.50 16.21 -5.60
N VAL A 472 -9.21 15.95 -5.40
CA VAL A 472 -8.67 14.83 -4.64
C VAL A 472 -8.05 15.31 -3.33
N VAL A 473 -7.82 14.39 -2.39
CA VAL A 473 -7.14 14.70 -1.13
C VAL A 473 -5.85 13.90 -1.05
N VAL A 474 -4.75 14.60 -0.81
CA VAL A 474 -3.44 14.02 -0.54
C VAL A 474 -3.10 14.21 0.94
N VAL A 475 -2.58 13.17 1.58
CA VAL A 475 -2.09 13.23 2.96
C VAL A 475 -0.58 13.00 2.94
N SER A 476 0.17 13.80 3.69
CA SER A 476 1.62 13.66 3.74
C SER A 476 2.17 13.92 5.14
N VAL A 477 3.05 13.02 5.62
CA VAL A 477 3.63 13.08 6.97
C VAL A 477 5.03 13.68 6.91
N THR A 478 5.32 14.64 7.81
CA THR A 478 6.60 15.39 7.79
C THR A 478 7.84 14.54 8.03
N GLY A 479 7.72 13.45 8.81
CA GLY A 479 8.79 12.50 9.09
C GLY A 479 8.54 11.12 8.46
N ASP A 480 7.90 11.09 7.28
CA ASP A 480 7.69 9.83 6.53
C ASP A 480 9.03 9.32 5.96
N PRO A 481 9.46 8.10 6.33
CA PRO A 481 10.72 7.54 5.86
C PRO A 481 10.68 7.05 4.41
N ALA A 482 9.53 6.55 3.95
CA ALA A 482 9.41 5.85 2.68
C ALA A 482 8.97 6.75 1.54
N THR A 483 8.05 7.69 1.84
CA THR A 483 7.51 8.67 0.89
C THR A 483 7.65 10.07 1.48
N PRO A 484 8.82 10.72 1.26
CA PRO A 484 9.15 12.00 1.88
C PRO A 484 8.09 13.08 1.65
N TYR A 485 7.80 13.87 2.67
CA TYR A 485 6.75 14.88 2.74
C TYR A 485 6.57 15.72 1.46
N GLN A 486 7.69 16.12 0.84
CA GLN A 486 7.64 16.96 -0.37
C GLN A 486 6.94 16.28 -1.54
N ALA A 487 7.04 14.93 -1.67
CA ALA A 487 6.36 14.21 -2.73
C ALA A 487 4.82 14.34 -2.64
N GLY A 488 4.27 14.36 -1.41
CA GLY A 488 2.84 14.62 -1.21
C GLY A 488 2.43 16.05 -1.55
N VAL A 489 3.29 17.02 -1.22
CA VAL A 489 3.07 18.44 -1.62
C VAL A 489 3.04 18.56 -3.15
N ASP A 490 4.02 17.94 -3.82
CA ASP A 490 4.16 17.99 -5.27
C ASP A 490 2.97 17.29 -5.96
N LEU A 491 2.58 16.09 -5.49
CA LEU A 491 1.43 15.38 -6.04
C LEU A 491 0.11 16.15 -5.85
N ALA A 492 -0.10 16.75 -4.68
CA ALA A 492 -1.29 17.59 -4.45
C ALA A 492 -1.38 18.74 -5.46
N GLN A 493 -0.25 19.38 -5.78
CA GLN A 493 -0.18 20.44 -6.79
C GLN A 493 -0.44 19.90 -8.20
N GLN A 494 0.18 18.76 -8.56
CA GLN A 494 0.05 18.14 -9.88
C GLN A 494 -1.39 17.71 -10.18
N LEU A 495 -2.12 17.23 -9.16
CA LEU A 495 -3.51 16.79 -9.28
C LEU A 495 -4.53 17.91 -8.99
N ASN A 496 -4.09 19.14 -8.74
CA ASN A 496 -4.94 20.23 -8.27
C ASN A 496 -5.82 19.81 -7.06
N GLY A 497 -5.24 19.04 -6.16
CA GLY A 497 -5.88 18.48 -4.97
C GLY A 497 -5.68 19.31 -3.70
N SER A 498 -6.31 18.88 -2.62
CA SER A 498 -6.12 19.45 -1.27
C SER A 498 -5.12 18.62 -0.49
N LEU A 499 -4.20 19.29 0.22
CA LEU A 499 -3.21 18.64 1.08
C LEU A 499 -3.66 18.66 2.54
N ILE A 500 -3.53 17.52 3.23
CA ILE A 500 -3.50 17.42 4.70
C ILE A 500 -2.04 17.19 5.09
N ALA A 501 -1.42 18.19 5.71
CA ALA A 501 -0.08 18.06 6.28
C ALA A 501 -0.18 17.40 7.67
N VAL A 502 0.65 16.39 7.93
CA VAL A 502 0.64 15.68 9.20
C VAL A 502 2.02 15.73 9.85
N ASN A 503 2.11 16.36 11.01
CA ASN A 503 3.34 16.37 11.80
C ASN A 503 3.46 15.04 12.56
N GLY A 504 4.49 14.25 12.26
CA GLY A 504 4.70 12.94 12.88
C GLY A 504 5.90 12.20 12.31
N ASN A 505 6.18 11.02 12.90
CA ASN A 505 7.30 10.15 12.51
C ASN A 505 6.78 8.76 12.17
N GLN A 506 6.08 8.66 11.06
CA GLN A 506 5.60 7.37 10.52
C GLN A 506 5.29 7.48 9.05
N HIS A 507 5.21 6.32 8.39
CA HIS A 507 4.73 6.19 7.04
C HIS A 507 3.21 6.14 7.02
N THR A 508 2.58 7.08 6.29
CA THR A 508 1.13 7.27 6.18
C THR A 508 0.43 7.60 7.51
N ALA A 509 -0.76 8.16 7.50
CA ALA A 509 -1.44 8.61 8.72
C ALA A 509 -2.96 8.48 8.71
N SER A 510 -3.60 8.52 7.53
CA SER A 510 -5.06 8.55 7.43
C SER A 510 -5.70 7.18 7.65
N LEU A 511 -6.89 7.19 8.22
CA LEU A 511 -7.72 6.02 8.48
C LEU A 511 -7.08 5.00 9.44
N GLN A 512 -6.14 5.45 10.28
CA GLN A 512 -5.38 4.63 11.22
C GLN A 512 -5.70 4.93 12.69
N GLY A 513 -6.68 5.79 12.97
CA GLY A 513 -7.16 6.10 14.32
C GLY A 513 -6.71 7.46 14.86
N ASP A 514 -5.98 8.28 14.09
CA ASP A 514 -5.73 9.67 14.45
C ASP A 514 -6.98 10.52 14.21
N ALA A 515 -7.54 11.11 15.27
CA ALA A 515 -8.83 11.78 15.21
C ALA A 515 -8.83 13.01 14.27
N CYS A 516 -7.73 13.75 14.16
CA CYS A 516 -7.65 14.92 13.28
C CYS A 516 -7.61 14.49 11.81
N THR A 517 -6.67 13.65 11.45
CA THR A 517 -6.46 13.18 10.08
C THR A 517 -7.66 12.36 9.59
N ASP A 518 -8.15 11.44 10.43
CA ASP A 518 -9.28 10.57 10.09
C ASP A 518 -10.57 11.36 9.88
N THR A 519 -10.85 12.39 10.70
CA THR A 519 -12.04 13.23 10.52
C THR A 519 -12.04 13.90 9.15
N LEU A 520 -10.92 14.51 8.74
CA LEU A 520 -10.80 15.18 7.45
C LEU A 520 -10.89 14.19 6.27
N ALA A 521 -10.22 13.06 6.39
CA ALA A 521 -10.22 12.02 5.37
C ALA A 521 -11.62 11.37 5.19
N ILE A 522 -12.29 11.06 6.29
CA ILE A 522 -13.63 10.44 6.29
C ILE A 522 -14.68 11.42 5.76
N ASP A 523 -14.64 12.70 6.19
CA ASP A 523 -15.58 13.70 5.71
C ASP A 523 -15.44 13.90 4.19
N TYR A 524 -14.21 13.88 3.68
CA TYR A 524 -13.98 13.86 2.24
C TYR A 524 -14.54 12.60 1.57
N LEU A 525 -14.19 11.42 2.04
CA LEU A 525 -14.62 10.15 1.42
C LEU A 525 -16.14 9.99 1.44
N VAL A 526 -16.81 10.38 2.53
CA VAL A 526 -18.26 10.21 2.70
C VAL A 526 -19.04 11.35 2.04
N ASN A 527 -18.68 12.59 2.35
CA ASN A 527 -19.46 13.79 2.03
C ASN A 527 -18.88 14.62 0.89
N LEU A 528 -17.67 14.27 0.38
CA LEU A 528 -16.90 15.06 -0.59
C LEU A 528 -16.52 16.46 -0.07
N THR A 529 -16.47 16.62 1.26
CA THR A 529 -16.05 17.87 1.91
C THR A 529 -14.52 17.94 1.86
N LEU A 530 -13.99 18.92 1.14
CA LEU A 530 -12.54 19.12 1.07
C LEU A 530 -11.98 19.62 2.40
N PRO A 531 -10.77 19.18 2.79
CA PRO A 531 -10.05 19.80 3.91
C PRO A 531 -9.89 21.31 3.70
N PRO A 532 -9.90 22.12 4.77
CA PRO A 532 -9.61 23.54 4.65
C PRO A 532 -8.20 23.77 4.08
N GLN A 533 -8.01 24.89 3.40
CA GLN A 533 -6.68 25.25 2.89
C GLN A 533 -5.68 25.36 4.07
N GLY A 534 -4.54 24.70 3.94
CA GLY A 534 -3.53 24.63 4.99
C GLY A 534 -3.93 23.71 6.15
N ALA A 535 -4.77 22.69 5.89
CA ALA A 535 -5.10 21.68 6.89
C ALA A 535 -3.84 21.02 7.46
N GLU A 536 -3.68 21.06 8.79
CA GLU A 536 -2.54 20.51 9.50
C GLU A 536 -3.00 19.70 10.70
N CYS A 537 -2.46 18.49 10.85
CA CYS A 537 -2.68 17.60 11.97
C CYS A 537 -1.35 17.26 12.65
N THR A 538 -1.38 16.78 13.87
CA THR A 538 -0.18 16.33 14.60
C THR A 538 -0.49 15.01 15.27
N LEU A 539 0.29 13.97 14.94
CA LEU A 539 0.16 12.66 15.56
C LEU A 539 0.58 12.72 17.03
N ALA A 540 -0.13 11.97 17.86
CA ALA A 540 0.25 11.84 19.26
C ALA A 540 1.66 11.24 19.36
N PRO A 541 2.50 11.69 20.31
CA PRO A 541 3.76 11.04 20.60
C PRO A 541 3.54 9.57 20.98
N SER A 542 4.36 8.65 20.45
CA SER A 542 4.32 7.21 20.72
C SER A 542 4.88 6.84 22.11
#